data_245b8d10325144ba7890ad065486210b
#
_entry.id   245b8d10325144ba7890ad065486210b
#
_cell.length_a   1.000
_cell.length_b   1.000
_cell.length_c   1.000
_cell.angle_alpha   90.00
_cell.angle_beta   90.00
_cell.angle_gamma   90.00
#
_symmetry.space_group_name_H-M   'P 1'
#
loop_
_entity.id
_entity.type
_entity.pdbx_description
1 polymer ?
#
loop_
_entity_poly.entity_id
_entity_poly.type
_entity_poly.pdbx_seq_one_letter_code
_entity_poly.pdbx_strand_id
1 'polypeptide(L)'
;WDTLAEVFNPTKFKQHYGRNVTKGEIGCTLSHLEVYRLIVADERIAETDYALVCEDDALFNADLSEKTTALLTQQCSADIILIGQSKIVSFDDVELEINYPTTFSFLRQKVADVTVAYPYKSYFAGTVAYLIKKSAARRFLDVLTQEKAFWLADDFLLFETQFHLNNKVVRPLMAIENPILMSNLEAIRGSKSNNLAKKLLKYPLKKLFAIKKNLGK
;
A
#
# COMPACT_ATOMS: atom_id res chain seq x y z
N TRP A 1 26.81 -6.43 -2.20
CA TRP A 1 26.25 -5.35 -1.36
C TRP A 1 26.74 -3.97 -1.80
N ASP A 2 27.96 -3.81 -2.26
CA ASP A 2 28.54 -2.51 -2.59
C ASP A 2 27.73 -1.78 -3.67
N THR A 3 27.33 -2.48 -4.73
CA THR A 3 26.49 -1.92 -5.80
C THR A 3 25.09 -1.49 -5.32
N LEU A 4 24.51 -2.21 -4.36
CA LEU A 4 23.20 -1.84 -3.79
C LEU A 4 23.29 -0.61 -2.85
N ALA A 5 24.43 -0.41 -2.19
CA ALA A 5 24.66 0.76 -1.36
C ALA A 5 24.82 2.07 -2.17
N GLU A 6 25.04 1.97 -3.50
CA GLU A 6 25.04 3.14 -4.38
C GLU A 6 23.63 3.73 -4.58
N VAL A 7 22.59 2.88 -4.57
CA VAL A 7 21.19 3.26 -4.87
C VAL A 7 20.26 3.19 -3.67
N PHE A 8 20.69 2.56 -2.57
CA PHE A 8 19.90 2.39 -1.35
C PHE A 8 20.72 2.74 -0.11
N ASN A 9 20.09 3.27 0.95
CA ASN A 9 20.74 3.63 2.20
C ASN A 9 20.42 2.62 3.32
N PRO A 10 21.22 1.53 3.48
CA PRO A 10 20.96 0.50 4.48
C PRO A 10 21.16 1.00 5.93
N THR A 11 22.00 2.02 6.13
CA THR A 11 22.23 2.62 7.45
C THR A 11 20.97 3.36 7.92
N LYS A 12 20.39 4.22 7.07
CA LYS A 12 19.16 4.94 7.38
C LYS A 12 17.97 3.98 7.55
N PHE A 13 17.91 2.92 6.72
CA PHE A 13 16.93 1.84 6.89
C PHE A 13 17.04 1.22 8.29
N LYS A 14 18.24 0.84 8.74
CA LYS A 14 18.45 0.25 10.07
C LYS A 14 18.07 1.20 11.19
N GLN A 15 18.38 2.48 11.07
CA GLN A 15 17.97 3.50 12.04
C GLN A 15 16.44 3.62 12.14
N HIS A 16 15.74 3.57 11.00
CA HIS A 16 14.28 3.72 10.95
C HIS A 16 13.53 2.46 11.41
N TYR A 17 13.96 1.28 10.94
CA TYR A 17 13.26 0.00 11.20
C TYR A 17 13.84 -0.85 12.32
N GLY A 18 15.00 -0.48 12.90
CA GLY A 18 15.66 -1.22 13.99
C GLY A 18 16.25 -2.57 13.58
N ARG A 19 16.37 -2.85 12.27
CA ARG A 19 16.88 -4.09 11.71
C ARG A 19 17.63 -3.88 10.40
N ASN A 20 18.37 -4.88 9.95
CA ASN A 20 18.98 -4.83 8.63
C ASN A 20 17.93 -5.07 7.53
N VAL A 21 18.13 -4.43 6.39
CA VAL A 21 17.34 -4.65 5.17
C VAL A 21 17.77 -5.95 4.48
N THR A 22 16.85 -6.62 3.81
CA THR A 22 17.15 -7.77 2.93
C THR A 22 17.32 -7.32 1.48
N LYS A 23 18.01 -8.14 0.65
CA LYS A 23 18.16 -7.86 -0.79
C LYS A 23 16.79 -7.81 -1.51
N GLY A 24 15.86 -8.69 -1.13
CA GLY A 24 14.52 -8.70 -1.70
C GLY A 24 13.72 -7.43 -1.39
N GLU A 25 13.85 -6.88 -0.18
CA GLU A 25 13.21 -5.61 0.19
C GLU A 25 13.79 -4.42 -0.59
N ILE A 26 15.11 -4.40 -0.78
CA ILE A 26 15.75 -3.41 -1.66
C ILE A 26 15.22 -3.55 -3.09
N GLY A 27 15.22 -4.78 -3.64
CA GLY A 27 14.73 -5.05 -4.99
C GLY A 27 13.28 -4.60 -5.17
N CYS A 28 12.38 -4.95 -4.24
CA CYS A 28 10.99 -4.52 -4.26
C CYS A 28 10.89 -2.98 -4.28
N THR A 29 11.56 -2.27 -3.39
CA THR A 29 11.55 -0.80 -3.37
C THR A 29 12.07 -0.21 -4.68
N LEU A 30 13.19 -0.71 -5.22
CA LEU A 30 13.75 -0.20 -6.46
C LEU A 30 12.86 -0.49 -7.68
N SER A 31 12.19 -1.64 -7.72
CA SER A 31 11.22 -1.97 -8.77
C SER A 31 10.07 -0.98 -8.79
N HIS A 32 9.49 -0.64 -7.63
CA HIS A 32 8.44 0.37 -7.53
C HIS A 32 8.94 1.76 -7.96
N LEU A 33 10.14 2.15 -7.57
CA LEU A 33 10.74 3.42 -8.00
C LEU A 33 10.96 3.48 -9.52
N GLU A 34 11.31 2.36 -10.14
CA GLU A 34 11.43 2.30 -11.60
C GLU A 34 10.07 2.46 -12.29
N VAL A 35 9.03 1.80 -11.78
CA VAL A 35 7.65 2.02 -12.25
C VAL A 35 7.26 3.50 -12.11
N TYR A 36 7.62 4.17 -11.01
CA TYR A 36 7.34 5.60 -10.83
C TYR A 36 8.08 6.47 -11.87
N ARG A 37 9.31 6.12 -12.26
CA ARG A 37 10.01 6.80 -13.35
C ARG A 37 9.26 6.66 -14.68
N LEU A 38 8.78 5.47 -14.99
CA LEU A 38 8.00 5.22 -16.21
C LEU A 38 6.69 6.04 -16.21
N ILE A 39 5.96 6.06 -15.09
CA ILE A 39 4.71 6.86 -14.95
C ILE A 39 5.00 8.36 -15.15
N VAL A 40 6.08 8.87 -14.54
CA VAL A 40 6.43 10.28 -14.62
C VAL A 40 6.91 10.67 -16.02
N ALA A 41 7.61 9.77 -16.72
CA ALA A 41 8.08 9.99 -18.08
C ALA A 41 6.98 9.91 -19.15
N ASP A 42 5.86 9.25 -18.88
CA ASP A 42 4.77 9.12 -19.85
C ASP A 42 3.97 10.43 -19.98
N GLU A 43 4.17 11.13 -21.09
CA GLU A 43 3.51 12.42 -21.37
C GLU A 43 1.98 12.30 -21.58
N ARG A 44 1.47 11.09 -21.82
CA ARG A 44 0.02 10.85 -21.99
C ARG A 44 -0.73 10.89 -20.66
N ILE A 45 -0.04 10.76 -19.54
CA ILE A 45 -0.59 10.75 -18.19
C ILE A 45 -0.46 12.16 -17.61
N ALA A 46 -1.57 12.82 -17.26
CA ALA A 46 -1.55 14.11 -16.59
C ALA A 46 -1.15 13.97 -15.11
N GLU A 47 -0.70 15.04 -14.46
CA GLU A 47 -0.26 15.03 -13.05
C GLU A 47 -1.37 14.59 -12.08
N THR A 48 -2.63 14.80 -12.45
CA THR A 48 -3.82 14.40 -11.67
C THR A 48 -4.31 13.00 -11.96
N ASP A 49 -3.81 12.37 -13.03
CA ASP A 49 -4.25 11.05 -13.46
C ASP A 49 -3.61 9.95 -12.61
N TYR A 50 -4.27 8.81 -12.57
CA TYR A 50 -3.81 7.64 -11.86
C TYR A 50 -3.25 6.59 -12.81
N ALA A 51 -2.15 5.97 -12.38
CA ALA A 51 -1.67 4.73 -12.93
C ALA A 51 -2.03 3.57 -11.98
N LEU A 52 -2.43 2.43 -12.56
CA LEU A 52 -2.56 1.18 -11.82
C LEU A 52 -1.18 0.52 -11.75
N VAL A 53 -0.72 0.27 -10.54
CA VAL A 53 0.50 -0.50 -10.25
C VAL A 53 0.10 -1.79 -9.53
N CYS A 54 0.64 -2.92 -9.98
CA CYS A 54 0.36 -4.22 -9.38
C CYS A 54 1.62 -5.11 -9.40
N GLU A 55 1.70 -6.02 -8.44
CA GLU A 55 2.69 -7.09 -8.41
C GLU A 55 2.31 -8.19 -9.43
N ASP A 56 3.26 -9.00 -9.82
CA ASP A 56 3.09 -10.05 -10.85
C ASP A 56 2.27 -11.24 -10.35
N ASP A 57 2.09 -11.35 -9.03
CA ASP A 57 1.24 -12.36 -8.39
C ASP A 57 -0.13 -11.82 -7.97
N ALA A 58 -0.51 -10.62 -8.40
CA ALA A 58 -1.83 -10.06 -8.09
C ALA A 58 -2.97 -10.84 -8.75
N LEU A 59 -3.91 -11.30 -7.94
CA LEU A 59 -5.17 -11.88 -8.39
C LEU A 59 -6.28 -10.84 -8.29
N PHE A 60 -6.92 -10.52 -9.42
CA PHE A 60 -7.94 -9.49 -9.51
C PHE A 60 -9.35 -10.05 -9.40
N ASN A 61 -10.25 -9.26 -8.81
CA ASN A 61 -11.67 -9.49 -8.90
C ASN A 61 -12.19 -9.22 -10.33
N ALA A 62 -13.23 -9.94 -10.75
CA ALA A 62 -13.80 -9.84 -12.10
C ALA A 62 -14.32 -8.41 -12.43
N ASP A 63 -14.74 -7.64 -11.42
CA ASP A 63 -15.29 -6.30 -11.54
C ASP A 63 -14.26 -5.17 -11.37
N LEU A 64 -12.95 -5.49 -11.38
CA LEU A 64 -11.86 -4.52 -11.22
C LEU A 64 -12.02 -3.29 -12.12
N SER A 65 -12.26 -3.51 -13.42
CA SER A 65 -12.35 -2.42 -14.41
C SER A 65 -13.48 -1.46 -14.13
N GLU A 66 -14.67 -1.99 -13.80
CA GLU A 66 -15.85 -1.19 -13.47
C GLU A 66 -15.63 -0.37 -12.21
N LYS A 67 -15.16 -1.01 -11.14
CA LYS A 67 -14.89 -0.36 -9.85
C LYS A 67 -13.79 0.69 -9.93
N THR A 68 -12.72 0.40 -10.68
CA THR A 68 -11.64 1.37 -10.91
C THR A 68 -12.14 2.58 -11.68
N THR A 69 -12.93 2.38 -12.74
CA THR A 69 -13.54 3.47 -13.50
C THR A 69 -14.42 4.34 -12.60
N ALA A 70 -15.25 3.74 -11.76
CA ALA A 70 -16.09 4.47 -10.81
C ALA A 70 -15.26 5.32 -9.82
N LEU A 71 -14.17 4.76 -9.29
CA LEU A 71 -13.25 5.49 -8.39
C LEU A 71 -12.64 6.72 -9.06
N LEU A 72 -12.20 6.58 -10.30
CA LEU A 72 -11.55 7.66 -11.05
C LEU A 72 -12.54 8.75 -11.45
N THR A 73 -13.75 8.36 -11.86
CA THR A 73 -14.80 9.30 -12.28
C THR A 73 -15.31 10.18 -11.13
N GLN A 74 -15.40 9.63 -9.91
CA GLN A 74 -15.88 10.36 -8.72
C GLN A 74 -14.78 11.15 -8.00
N GLN A 75 -13.63 11.37 -8.62
CA GLN A 75 -12.53 12.21 -8.13
C GLN A 75 -12.15 11.91 -6.66
N CYS A 76 -11.87 10.66 -6.33
CA CYS A 76 -11.33 10.32 -5.04
C CYS A 76 -10.02 11.08 -4.81
N SER A 77 -10.01 12.01 -3.85
CA SER A 77 -8.89 12.92 -3.59
C SER A 77 -7.78 12.25 -2.78
N ALA A 78 -7.20 11.16 -3.26
CA ALA A 78 -6.06 10.51 -2.64
C ALA A 78 -4.86 10.53 -3.57
N ASP A 79 -3.65 10.53 -3.02
CA ASP A 79 -2.43 10.40 -3.80
C ASP A 79 -2.17 8.94 -4.17
N ILE A 80 -2.48 8.04 -3.22
CA ILE A 80 -2.42 6.58 -3.39
C ILE A 80 -3.73 5.96 -2.91
N ILE A 81 -4.31 5.07 -3.70
CA ILE A 81 -5.51 4.30 -3.36
C ILE A 81 -5.16 2.81 -3.37
N LEU A 82 -5.08 2.21 -2.19
CA LEU A 82 -4.81 0.79 -2.03
C LEU A 82 -6.07 -0.01 -2.37
N ILE A 83 -6.04 -0.72 -3.48
CA ILE A 83 -7.12 -1.57 -3.97
C ILE A 83 -6.87 -3.05 -3.73
N GLY A 84 -5.62 -3.41 -3.42
CA GLY A 84 -5.18 -4.77 -3.10
C GLY A 84 -4.65 -4.92 -1.68
N GLN A 85 -4.54 -6.17 -1.23
CA GLN A 85 -4.04 -6.53 0.09
C GLN A 85 -3.30 -7.87 0.02
N SER A 86 -2.08 -7.91 0.57
CA SER A 86 -1.33 -9.16 0.76
C SER A 86 -1.82 -9.95 1.98
N LYS A 87 -1.49 -11.23 2.03
CA LYS A 87 -1.79 -12.14 3.17
C LYS A 87 -3.27 -12.32 3.44
N ILE A 88 -4.08 -12.17 2.43
CA ILE A 88 -5.51 -12.43 2.42
C ILE A 88 -5.75 -13.58 1.44
N VAL A 89 -6.40 -14.63 1.91
CA VAL A 89 -6.57 -15.88 1.14
C VAL A 89 -7.78 -15.87 0.21
N SER A 90 -8.74 -14.95 0.43
CA SER A 90 -9.92 -14.76 -0.42
C SER A 90 -10.46 -13.35 -0.30
N PHE A 91 -11.23 -12.89 -1.28
CA PHE A 91 -11.87 -11.57 -1.25
C PHE A 91 -12.87 -11.39 -0.10
N ASP A 92 -13.43 -12.51 0.39
CA ASP A 92 -14.39 -12.56 1.50
C ASP A 92 -13.74 -12.93 2.85
N ASP A 93 -12.42 -12.75 2.96
CA ASP A 93 -11.69 -13.12 4.18
C ASP A 93 -12.15 -12.28 5.39
N VAL A 94 -12.76 -12.96 6.35
CA VAL A 94 -13.25 -12.33 7.59
C VAL A 94 -12.12 -11.74 8.45
N GLU A 95 -10.90 -12.24 8.32
CA GLU A 95 -9.74 -11.72 9.03
C GLU A 95 -9.27 -10.37 8.50
N LEU A 96 -9.71 -9.97 7.30
CA LEU A 96 -9.35 -8.69 6.71
C LEU A 96 -9.70 -7.53 7.64
N GLU A 97 -10.93 -7.48 8.16
CA GLU A 97 -11.37 -6.40 9.05
C GLU A 97 -10.66 -6.49 10.42
N ILE A 98 -10.33 -7.69 10.90
CA ILE A 98 -9.60 -7.88 12.17
C ILE A 98 -8.15 -7.40 12.05
N ASN A 99 -7.49 -7.75 10.97
CA ASN A 99 -6.08 -7.41 10.75
C ASN A 99 -5.90 -5.96 10.30
N TYR A 100 -6.78 -5.50 9.42
CA TYR A 100 -6.70 -4.19 8.74
C TYR A 100 -8.05 -3.45 8.80
N PRO A 101 -8.52 -3.10 10.02
CA PRO A 101 -9.81 -2.45 10.17
C PRO A 101 -9.84 -1.10 9.48
N THR A 102 -10.99 -0.81 8.89
CA THR A 102 -11.34 0.52 8.44
C THR A 102 -12.32 1.17 9.44
N THR A 103 -12.76 2.40 9.18
CA THR A 103 -13.76 3.09 10.00
C THR A 103 -15.17 2.49 9.82
N PHE A 104 -16.17 3.00 10.51
CA PHE A 104 -17.55 2.64 10.29
C PHE A 104 -18.01 2.99 8.87
N SER A 105 -18.99 2.23 8.33
CA SER A 105 -19.46 2.40 6.96
C SER A 105 -19.97 3.81 6.67
N PHE A 106 -20.65 4.45 7.64
CA PHE A 106 -21.18 5.81 7.50
C PHE A 106 -20.11 6.90 7.51
N LEU A 107 -18.86 6.60 7.92
CA LEU A 107 -17.71 7.50 7.85
C LEU A 107 -16.83 7.24 6.62
N ARG A 108 -17.19 6.27 5.78
CA ARG A 108 -16.48 5.97 4.54
C ARG A 108 -17.10 6.77 3.40
N GLN A 109 -16.26 7.27 2.51
CA GLN A 109 -16.72 7.82 1.24
C GLN A 109 -17.27 6.67 0.39
N LYS A 110 -18.55 6.72 0.02
CA LYS A 110 -19.15 5.76 -0.89
C LYS A 110 -18.93 6.19 -2.33
N VAL A 111 -18.45 5.26 -3.17
CA VAL A 111 -18.17 5.44 -4.58
C VAL A 111 -18.75 4.24 -5.32
N ALA A 112 -19.94 4.39 -5.94
CA ALA A 112 -20.72 3.28 -6.48
C ALA A 112 -20.92 2.15 -5.44
N ASP A 113 -20.48 0.96 -5.70
CA ASP A 113 -20.55 -0.21 -4.81
C ASP A 113 -19.31 -0.43 -3.94
N VAL A 114 -18.31 0.48 -4.04
CA VAL A 114 -17.14 0.47 -3.18
C VAL A 114 -17.17 1.58 -2.16
N THR A 115 -16.41 1.40 -1.08
CA THR A 115 -16.21 2.44 -0.07
C THR A 115 -14.71 2.73 0.07
N VAL A 116 -14.39 4.00 0.29
CA VAL A 116 -13.02 4.49 0.44
C VAL A 116 -12.85 5.11 1.82
N ALA A 117 -11.76 4.81 2.49
CA ALA A 117 -11.47 5.33 3.82
C ALA A 117 -9.96 5.53 4.04
N TYR A 118 -9.61 6.36 5.00
CA TYR A 118 -8.23 6.41 5.48
C TYR A 118 -7.92 5.14 6.29
N PRO A 119 -6.74 4.51 6.07
CA PRO A 119 -6.31 3.38 6.87
C PRO A 119 -5.98 3.81 8.30
N TYR A 120 -6.01 2.87 9.26
CA TYR A 120 -5.49 3.16 10.59
C TYR A 120 -3.95 3.38 10.57
N LYS A 121 -3.41 4.00 11.63
CA LYS A 121 -2.02 4.51 11.65
C LYS A 121 -0.93 3.50 11.25
N SER A 122 -1.07 2.23 11.58
CA SER A 122 -0.06 1.19 11.29
C SER A 122 -0.58 0.20 10.25
N TYR A 123 -1.13 0.70 9.17
CA TYR A 123 -1.63 -0.12 8.09
C TYR A 123 -0.50 -0.49 7.13
N PHE A 124 -0.14 -1.77 7.11
CA PHE A 124 0.78 -2.37 6.16
C PHE A 124 -0.01 -3.35 5.30
N ALA A 125 -0.17 -3.01 4.04
CA ALA A 125 -1.07 -3.72 3.13
C ALA A 125 -0.35 -4.59 2.11
N GLY A 126 0.98 -4.49 2.02
CA GLY A 126 1.73 -4.90 0.85
C GLY A 126 1.42 -3.99 -0.36
N THR A 127 2.08 -4.26 -1.46
CA THR A 127 1.99 -3.48 -2.70
C THR A 127 1.27 -4.21 -3.82
N VAL A 128 0.44 -5.20 -3.48
CA VAL A 128 -0.25 -6.12 -4.42
C VAL A 128 -0.91 -5.39 -5.58
N ALA A 129 -1.72 -4.36 -5.27
CA ALA A 129 -2.28 -3.48 -6.30
C ALA A 129 -2.72 -2.13 -5.69
N TYR A 130 -2.39 -1.05 -6.35
CA TYR A 130 -2.80 0.30 -5.96
C TYR A 130 -2.87 1.24 -7.15
N LEU A 131 -3.66 2.28 -7.00
CA LEU A 131 -3.68 3.42 -7.92
C LEU A 131 -2.80 4.50 -7.34
N ILE A 132 -1.93 5.10 -8.15
CA ILE A 132 -1.05 6.19 -7.75
C ILE A 132 -1.18 7.36 -8.73
N LYS A 133 -1.34 8.57 -8.22
CA LYS A 133 -1.28 9.77 -9.08
C LYS A 133 0.13 9.96 -9.63
N LYS A 134 0.24 10.46 -10.87
CA LYS A 134 1.53 10.85 -11.46
C LYS A 134 2.26 11.84 -10.56
N SER A 135 1.57 12.84 -10.02
CA SER A 135 2.16 13.81 -9.08
C SER A 135 2.70 13.16 -7.80
N ALA A 136 2.07 12.07 -7.30
CA ALA A 136 2.56 11.32 -6.17
C ALA A 136 3.80 10.49 -6.52
N ALA A 137 3.80 9.83 -7.70
CA ALA A 137 4.99 9.13 -8.21
C ALA A 137 6.18 10.09 -8.33
N ARG A 138 5.96 11.32 -8.82
CA ARG A 138 6.98 12.37 -8.91
C ARG A 138 7.56 12.72 -7.54
N ARG A 139 6.74 12.83 -6.48
CA ARG A 139 7.24 13.11 -5.11
C ARG A 139 8.25 12.08 -4.63
N PHE A 140 8.06 10.79 -4.93
CA PHE A 140 9.07 9.77 -4.61
C PHE A 140 10.39 10.04 -5.33
N LEU A 141 10.34 10.44 -6.59
CA LEU A 141 11.54 10.76 -7.37
C LEU A 141 12.21 12.04 -6.88
N ASP A 142 11.44 13.04 -6.46
CA ASP A 142 11.97 14.28 -5.90
C ASP A 142 12.76 14.00 -4.60
N VAL A 143 12.29 13.07 -3.75
CA VAL A 143 13.05 12.63 -2.58
C VAL A 143 14.38 12.03 -2.97
N LEU A 144 14.44 11.26 -4.07
CA LEU A 144 15.68 10.65 -4.55
C LEU A 144 16.72 11.66 -5.05
N THR A 145 16.34 12.90 -5.33
CA THR A 145 17.29 13.98 -5.65
C THR A 145 18.07 14.45 -4.42
N GLN A 146 17.51 14.22 -3.23
CA GLN A 146 18.08 14.67 -1.95
C GLN A 146 18.79 13.54 -1.20
N GLU A 147 18.26 12.32 -1.32
CA GLU A 147 18.75 11.17 -0.59
C GLU A 147 18.48 9.84 -1.32
N LYS A 148 19.23 8.80 -0.98
CA LYS A 148 18.98 7.45 -1.48
C LYS A 148 17.73 6.85 -0.82
N ALA A 149 17.04 5.97 -1.53
CA ALA A 149 15.95 5.19 -0.96
C ALA A 149 16.41 4.46 0.32
N PHE A 150 15.56 4.44 1.33
CA PHE A 150 15.82 3.76 2.61
C PHE A 150 14.56 3.12 3.21
N TRP A 151 13.47 3.06 2.48
CA TRP A 151 12.15 2.64 2.95
C TRP A 151 11.70 1.32 2.33
N LEU A 152 10.69 0.69 2.96
CA LEU A 152 9.96 -0.44 2.40
C LEU A 152 8.91 0.07 1.40
N ALA A 153 8.71 -0.66 0.31
CA ALA A 153 7.74 -0.30 -0.73
C ALA A 153 6.29 -0.16 -0.20
N ASP A 154 5.97 -0.81 0.93
CA ASP A 154 4.67 -0.81 1.57
C ASP A 154 4.59 0.03 2.86
N ASP A 155 5.56 0.90 3.14
CA ASP A 155 5.51 1.78 4.32
C ASP A 155 4.66 3.03 4.07
N PHE A 156 3.35 2.83 3.92
CA PHE A 156 2.39 3.91 3.68
C PHE A 156 2.32 4.92 4.82
N LEU A 157 2.75 4.55 6.05
CA LEU A 157 2.85 5.49 7.16
C LEU A 157 4.00 6.48 6.96
N LEU A 158 5.17 6.01 6.52
CA LEU A 158 6.30 6.87 6.17
C LEU A 158 5.92 7.79 5.01
N PHE A 159 5.24 7.26 3.99
CA PHE A 159 4.80 8.05 2.83
C PHE A 159 3.84 9.17 3.25
N GLU A 160 2.92 8.90 4.18
CA GLU A 160 2.03 9.93 4.73
C GLU A 160 2.80 10.96 5.56
N THR A 161 3.70 10.52 6.43
CA THR A 161 4.33 11.41 7.43
C THR A 161 5.52 12.18 6.90
N GLN A 162 6.32 11.58 6.01
CA GLN A 162 7.54 12.20 5.48
C GLN A 162 7.39 12.73 4.06
N PHE A 163 6.63 12.03 3.21
CA PHE A 163 6.44 12.46 1.82
C PHE A 163 5.12 13.21 1.63
N HIS A 164 4.33 13.38 2.70
CA HIS A 164 3.04 14.09 2.70
C HIS A 164 2.05 13.54 1.65
N LEU A 165 2.06 12.21 1.45
CA LEU A 165 1.16 11.53 0.54
C LEU A 165 -0.12 11.11 1.27
N ASN A 166 -1.26 11.41 0.68
CA ASN A 166 -2.56 11.02 1.19
C ASN A 166 -2.92 9.63 0.69
N ASN A 167 -2.94 8.64 1.60
CA ASN A 167 -3.23 7.26 1.29
C ASN A 167 -4.64 6.88 1.71
N LYS A 168 -5.42 6.25 0.83
CA LYS A 168 -6.72 5.67 1.14
C LYS A 168 -6.77 4.19 0.79
N VAL A 169 -7.71 3.47 1.39
CA VAL A 169 -7.96 2.04 1.14
C VAL A 169 -9.39 1.83 0.66
N VAL A 170 -9.60 0.83 -0.17
CA VAL A 170 -10.90 0.49 -0.75
C VAL A 170 -11.48 -0.77 -0.08
N ARG A 171 -12.79 -0.83 0.04
CA ARG A 171 -13.57 -2.01 0.46
C ARG A 171 -14.83 -2.16 -0.38
N PRO A 172 -15.15 -3.39 -0.86
CA PRO A 172 -14.35 -4.61 -0.79
C PRO A 172 -13.03 -4.48 -1.56
N LEU A 173 -12.08 -5.42 -1.33
CA LEU A 173 -10.84 -5.46 -2.09
C LEU A 173 -11.10 -5.78 -3.57
N MET A 174 -10.25 -5.23 -4.43
CA MET A 174 -10.26 -5.50 -5.88
C MET A 174 -9.12 -6.43 -6.30
N ALA A 175 -8.11 -6.58 -5.44
CA ALA A 175 -6.98 -7.48 -5.65
C ALA A 175 -6.54 -8.14 -4.35
N ILE A 176 -6.01 -9.35 -4.45
CA ILE A 176 -5.33 -10.07 -3.38
C ILE A 176 -4.05 -10.68 -3.94
N GLU A 177 -3.09 -10.99 -3.07
CA GLU A 177 -1.94 -11.81 -3.43
C GLU A 177 -2.43 -13.22 -3.78
N ASN A 178 -1.91 -13.80 -4.87
CA ASN A 178 -2.32 -15.13 -5.30
C ASN A 178 -1.89 -16.17 -4.24
N PRO A 179 -2.83 -16.84 -3.57
CA PRO A 179 -2.52 -17.73 -2.47
C PRO A 179 -1.79 -19.01 -2.92
N ILE A 180 -1.76 -19.29 -4.23
CA ILE A 180 -1.07 -20.46 -4.79
C ILE A 180 0.43 -20.16 -4.98
N LEU A 181 0.79 -18.89 -5.16
CA LEU A 181 2.17 -18.46 -5.34
C LEU A 181 2.77 -18.08 -3.98
N MET A 182 3.82 -18.77 -3.58
CA MET A 182 4.55 -18.40 -2.37
C MET A 182 5.47 -17.21 -2.69
N SER A 183 5.27 -16.09 -1.99
CA SER A 183 6.18 -14.95 -2.08
C SER A 183 7.60 -15.35 -1.67
N ASN A 184 8.59 -15.00 -2.49
CA ASN A 184 10.01 -15.23 -2.19
C ASN A 184 10.46 -14.55 -0.89
N LEU A 185 9.79 -13.47 -0.49
CA LEU A 185 10.05 -12.75 0.75
C LEU A 185 9.48 -13.47 1.98
N GLU A 186 8.36 -14.18 1.84
CA GLU A 186 7.76 -14.95 2.95
C GLU A 186 8.55 -16.19 3.30
N ALA A 187 9.13 -16.87 2.33
CA ALA A 187 10.02 -18.01 2.56
C ALA A 187 11.22 -17.64 3.45
N ILE A 188 11.69 -16.38 3.38
CA ILE A 188 12.81 -15.85 4.18
C ILE A 188 12.35 -15.39 5.57
N ARG A 189 11.10 -14.92 5.72
CA ARG A 189 10.60 -14.33 6.98
C ARG A 189 10.10 -15.34 8.01
N GLY A 190 9.92 -16.60 7.65
CA GLY A 190 9.31 -17.64 8.47
C GLY A 190 7.84 -17.39 8.78
N SER A 191 7.05 -18.43 9.00
CA SER A 191 5.63 -18.28 9.33
C SER A 191 5.46 -17.59 10.67
N LYS A 192 4.95 -16.37 10.71
CA LYS A 192 4.51 -15.74 11.95
C LYS A 192 3.33 -16.54 12.51
N SER A 193 3.46 -17.02 13.71
CA SER A 193 2.39 -17.70 14.47
C SER A 193 1.07 -16.94 14.35
N ASN A 194 0.09 -17.57 13.72
CA ASN A 194 -1.23 -16.99 13.41
C ASN A 194 -2.12 -17.06 14.66
N ASN A 195 -1.77 -16.34 15.73
CA ASN A 195 -2.51 -16.35 16.97
C ASN A 195 -3.72 -15.40 16.87
N LEU A 196 -4.86 -15.94 16.46
CA LEU A 196 -6.13 -15.22 16.32
C LEU A 196 -6.54 -14.48 17.60
N ALA A 197 -6.31 -15.07 18.77
CA ALA A 197 -6.60 -14.45 20.06
C ALA A 197 -5.82 -13.12 20.25
N LYS A 198 -4.54 -13.10 19.88
CA LYS A 198 -3.74 -11.85 19.93
C LYS A 198 -4.22 -10.81 18.91
N LYS A 199 -4.71 -11.24 17.76
CA LYS A 199 -5.27 -10.34 16.72
C LYS A 199 -6.57 -9.71 17.25
N LEU A 200 -7.47 -10.50 17.79
CA LEU A 200 -8.74 -10.06 18.40
C LEU A 200 -8.50 -9.09 19.57
N LEU A 201 -7.52 -9.35 20.42
CA LEU A 201 -7.19 -8.45 21.54
C LEU A 201 -6.74 -7.06 21.05
N LYS A 202 -6.04 -6.98 19.92
CA LYS A 202 -5.56 -5.71 19.33
C LYS A 202 -6.61 -5.01 18.46
N TYR A 203 -7.66 -5.71 18.04
CA TYR A 203 -8.65 -5.19 17.12
C TYR A 203 -9.37 -3.93 17.62
N PRO A 204 -9.86 -3.83 18.87
CA PRO A 204 -10.56 -2.63 19.35
C PRO A 204 -9.69 -1.38 19.26
N LEU A 205 -8.40 -1.48 19.62
CA LEU A 205 -7.47 -0.36 19.54
C LEU A 205 -7.21 0.08 18.08
N LYS A 206 -7.00 -0.88 17.18
CA LYS A 206 -6.86 -0.60 15.75
C LYS A 206 -8.10 0.08 15.19
N LYS A 207 -9.30 -0.40 15.58
CA LYS A 207 -10.58 0.17 15.17
C LYS A 207 -10.74 1.61 15.63
N LEU A 208 -10.40 1.90 16.88
CA LEU A 208 -10.41 3.27 17.44
C LEU A 208 -9.47 4.20 16.65
N PHE A 209 -8.26 3.76 16.30
CA PHE A 209 -7.36 4.55 15.48
C PHE A 209 -7.92 4.81 14.06
N ALA A 210 -8.55 3.80 13.46
CA ALA A 210 -9.19 3.97 12.16
C ALA A 210 -10.36 4.97 12.22
N ILE A 211 -11.20 4.89 13.26
CA ILE A 211 -12.30 5.85 13.48
C ILE A 211 -11.74 7.26 13.66
N LYS A 212 -10.78 7.46 14.58
CA LYS A 212 -10.16 8.76 14.85
C LYS A 212 -9.58 9.39 13.58
N LYS A 213 -8.94 8.62 12.72
CA LYS A 213 -8.33 9.11 11.50
C LYS A 213 -9.35 9.55 10.44
N ASN A 214 -10.57 9.01 10.48
CA ASN A 214 -11.65 9.33 9.54
C ASN A 214 -12.66 10.35 10.09
N LEU A 215 -12.62 10.65 11.40
CA LEU A 215 -13.42 11.71 11.99
C LEU A 215 -12.75 13.06 11.66
N GLY A 216 -13.43 13.90 10.90
CA GLY A 216 -12.95 15.26 10.56
C GLY A 216 -12.18 15.38 9.25
N LYS A 217 -12.36 14.40 8.35
CA LYS A 217 -11.81 14.45 6.98
C LYS A 217 -12.91 14.27 5.95
#